data_8b3ba43bc7502616e0cea286c421c1e0
#
_entry.id   8b3ba43bc7502616e0cea286c421c1e0
#
_cell.length_a   1.000
_cell.length_b   1.000
_cell.length_c   1.000
_cell.angle_alpha   90.00
_cell.angle_beta   90.00
_cell.angle_gamma   90.00
#
_symmetry.space_group_name_H-M   'P 1'
#
loop_
_entity.id
_entity.type
_entity.pdbx_description
1 polymer ?
#
loop_
_entity_poly.entity_id
_entity_poly.type
_entity_poly.pdbx_seq_one_letter_code
_entity_poly.pdbx_strand_id
1 'polypeptide(L)'
;MPAFNLETCARPNILALEPYRCARDDYKDDGTNILLDANENAFGPCLTDAAASSASSSTLLGRRLHFAGLHRYPDPHQHELKQLLCDLRNTHHHTDKKITPENLFVGVGSDEAIDGLMRCFCVPGRDRILVCPPTYGMYSVSAQVNDVGLVKVPLLPAPTFALDVDGIQQALSNEPNIKLLYLCSPGNPTGAPLAKADIKQLLEHPTWNGVVVVDEAYVDFSPEGTSLAEWVAEWPNLAVMQTSSKGFGMAGIRLGSLFTSEPIARLLNNMKAPYNIPSPTSVLAIYAFSSDGLAVMRANREKLVAQRERLIRELPRVKGVGRLRGGVESNFLLYELLNRDGKPDNTTALAVYEKLAENKGVVVRFRGKEHGCLGCLRITVGTETEVTRFLESLEKTLAEVNGHDIAVPVDEEKREAEANAVIS
;
A
#
# COMPACT_ATOMS: atom_id res chain seq x y z
N MET A 1 34.41 24.76 -24.97
CA MET A 1 33.07 24.33 -24.58
C MET A 1 33.02 24.40 -23.06
N PRO A 2 31.95 24.93 -22.44
CA PRO A 2 31.87 24.92 -20.99
C PRO A 2 31.90 23.50 -20.48
N ALA A 3 32.61 23.25 -19.41
CA ALA A 3 32.66 21.94 -18.75
C ALA A 3 31.25 21.60 -18.25
N PHE A 4 30.84 20.30 -18.39
CA PHE A 4 29.56 19.84 -17.85
C PHE A 4 29.46 20.15 -16.34
N ASN A 5 28.34 20.74 -15.93
CA ASN A 5 28.03 21.04 -14.54
C ASN A 5 26.65 20.47 -14.21
N LEU A 6 26.62 19.46 -13.36
CA LEU A 6 25.39 18.77 -12.97
C LEU A 6 24.39 19.71 -12.30
N GLU A 7 24.85 20.60 -11.43
CA GLU A 7 23.98 21.49 -10.63
C GLU A 7 23.21 22.49 -11.49
N THR A 8 23.78 22.90 -12.60
CA THR A 8 23.12 23.79 -13.55
C THR A 8 22.40 23.06 -14.68
N CYS A 9 22.74 21.78 -14.90
CA CYS A 9 22.14 20.95 -15.95
C CYS A 9 20.88 20.19 -15.46
N ALA A 10 20.89 19.71 -14.21
CA ALA A 10 19.76 19.01 -13.63
C ALA A 10 18.71 19.96 -13.06
N ARG A 11 17.45 19.51 -13.01
CA ARG A 11 16.34 20.28 -12.44
C ARG A 11 16.57 20.50 -10.94
N PRO A 12 16.37 21.71 -10.38
CA PRO A 12 16.66 22.03 -8.98
C PRO A 12 15.90 21.13 -7.98
N ASN A 13 14.65 20.78 -8.30
CA ASN A 13 13.85 19.88 -7.47
C ASN A 13 14.36 18.43 -7.45
N ILE A 14 15.03 18.01 -8.52
CA ILE A 14 15.66 16.67 -8.57
C ILE A 14 16.97 16.67 -7.78
N LEU A 15 17.76 17.75 -7.86
CA LEU A 15 18.96 17.90 -7.04
C LEU A 15 18.66 17.91 -5.54
N ALA A 16 17.51 18.44 -5.15
CA ALA A 16 17.03 18.49 -3.77
C ALA A 16 16.28 17.22 -3.33
N LEU A 17 16.12 16.22 -4.23
CA LEU A 17 15.38 15.00 -3.91
C LEU A 17 16.15 14.11 -2.96
N GLU A 18 15.57 13.84 -1.80
CA GLU A 18 16.04 12.77 -0.92
C GLU A 18 15.44 11.43 -1.40
N PRO A 19 16.27 10.39 -1.57
CA PRO A 19 15.78 9.10 -2.00
C PRO A 19 14.82 8.50 -0.97
N TYR A 20 13.82 7.77 -1.46
CA TYR A 20 12.99 6.95 -0.59
C TYR A 20 13.86 5.89 0.10
N ARG A 21 13.90 5.91 1.43
CA ARG A 21 14.60 4.91 2.25
C ARG A 21 13.63 3.86 2.76
N CYS A 22 13.94 2.62 2.54
CA CYS A 22 13.27 1.49 3.18
C CYS A 22 14.07 1.01 4.41
N ALA A 23 13.50 0.13 5.23
CA ALA A 23 14.23 -0.39 6.38
C ALA A 23 15.48 -1.20 6.01
N ARG A 24 15.49 -1.81 4.81
CA ARG A 24 16.63 -2.62 4.31
C ARG A 24 17.82 -1.80 3.84
N ASP A 25 17.64 -0.51 3.64
CA ASP A 25 18.78 0.41 3.41
C ASP A 25 19.55 0.66 4.73
N ASP A 26 18.84 0.59 5.85
CA ASP A 26 19.39 0.77 7.18
C ASP A 26 19.88 -0.57 7.78
N TYR A 27 19.16 -1.66 7.52
CA TYR A 27 19.41 -2.99 8.06
C TYR A 27 19.55 -4.02 6.95
N LYS A 28 20.79 -4.44 6.69
CA LYS A 28 21.07 -5.45 5.66
C LYS A 28 20.46 -6.79 6.04
N ASP A 29 19.75 -7.38 5.09
CA ASP A 29 19.24 -8.74 5.22
C ASP A 29 20.31 -9.74 4.78
N ASP A 30 20.73 -10.60 5.69
CA ASP A 30 21.62 -11.73 5.44
C ASP A 30 20.87 -13.07 5.32
N GLY A 31 19.54 -13.01 5.25
CA GLY A 31 18.65 -14.16 5.22
C GLY A 31 18.26 -14.73 6.57
N THR A 32 18.73 -14.12 7.69
CA THR A 32 18.38 -14.57 9.06
C THR A 32 17.32 -13.69 9.71
N ASN A 33 17.06 -12.50 9.17
CA ASN A 33 16.09 -11.55 9.68
C ASN A 33 14.65 -11.97 9.40
N ILE A 34 13.74 -11.64 10.31
CA ILE A 34 12.31 -11.64 10.06
C ILE A 34 11.92 -10.26 9.55
N LEU A 35 11.48 -10.18 8.30
CA LEU A 35 11.19 -8.94 7.60
C LEU A 35 9.69 -8.61 7.71
N LEU A 36 9.34 -7.68 8.61
CA LEU A 36 7.98 -7.19 8.84
C LEU A 36 7.85 -5.68 8.54
N ASP A 37 8.69 -5.17 7.64
CA ASP A 37 8.85 -3.75 7.35
C ASP A 37 8.14 -3.28 6.08
N ALA A 38 8.01 -4.15 5.07
CA ALA A 38 7.58 -3.77 3.74
C ALA A 38 6.17 -4.26 3.36
N ASN A 39 5.39 -4.80 4.30
CA ASN A 39 4.03 -5.33 4.08
C ASN A 39 4.00 -6.39 2.97
N GLU A 40 5.06 -7.20 2.89
CA GLU A 40 5.14 -8.32 1.96
C GLU A 40 4.23 -9.45 2.44
N ASN A 41 3.82 -10.34 1.52
CA ASN A 41 3.03 -11.49 1.89
C ASN A 41 3.94 -12.61 2.43
N ALA A 42 3.90 -12.86 3.73
CA ALA A 42 4.75 -13.86 4.39
C ALA A 42 4.48 -15.31 3.92
N PHE A 43 3.32 -15.58 3.31
CA PHE A 43 2.98 -16.89 2.74
C PHE A 43 3.40 -17.04 1.27
N GLY A 44 4.16 -16.07 0.75
CA GLY A 44 4.74 -16.13 -0.58
C GLY A 44 3.78 -15.79 -1.72
N PRO A 45 4.18 -16.12 -2.96
CA PRO A 45 3.42 -15.80 -4.15
C PRO A 45 2.18 -16.66 -4.29
N CYS A 46 1.19 -16.15 -5.01
CA CYS A 46 -0.03 -16.84 -5.39
C CYS A 46 0.25 -17.85 -6.54
N LEU A 47 1.05 -18.87 -6.27
CA LEU A 47 1.39 -19.93 -7.20
C LEU A 47 1.19 -21.29 -6.52
N THR A 48 0.74 -22.30 -7.29
CA THR A 48 0.68 -23.68 -6.78
C THR A 48 2.09 -24.26 -6.62
N ASP A 49 2.28 -25.20 -5.69
CA ASP A 49 3.57 -25.89 -5.50
C ASP A 49 4.06 -26.55 -6.80
N ALA A 50 3.15 -27.08 -7.60
CA ALA A 50 3.45 -27.64 -8.92
C ALA A 50 3.98 -26.56 -9.88
N ALA A 51 3.41 -25.37 -9.87
CA ALA A 51 3.87 -24.24 -10.69
C ALA A 51 5.19 -23.66 -10.16
N ALA A 52 5.38 -23.58 -8.85
CA ALA A 52 6.63 -23.15 -8.24
C ALA A 52 7.77 -24.16 -8.47
N SER A 53 7.50 -25.45 -8.39
CA SER A 53 8.46 -26.54 -8.61
C SER A 53 8.81 -26.69 -10.10
N SER A 54 7.89 -26.39 -11.01
CA SER A 54 8.10 -26.46 -12.46
C SER A 54 8.82 -25.27 -13.03
N ALA A 55 9.19 -24.27 -12.20
CA ALA A 55 10.05 -23.18 -12.64
C ALA A 55 11.41 -23.67 -13.17
N SER A 56 11.82 -24.90 -12.85
CA SER A 56 12.95 -25.60 -13.48
C SER A 56 12.59 -26.29 -14.80
N SER A 57 11.32 -26.51 -15.10
CA SER A 57 10.81 -27.01 -16.37
C SER A 57 9.72 -26.10 -16.93
N SER A 58 10.11 -25.09 -17.55
CA SER A 58 9.58 -24.32 -18.70
C SER A 58 8.07 -24.30 -19.03
N THR A 59 7.13 -24.79 -18.20
CA THR A 59 5.71 -24.80 -18.57
C THR A 59 4.81 -24.39 -17.40
N LEU A 60 4.47 -23.12 -17.30
CA LEU A 60 3.39 -22.59 -16.47
C LEU A 60 2.09 -22.55 -17.29
N LEU A 61 1.03 -23.26 -16.87
CA LEU A 61 -0.27 -23.34 -17.56
C LEU A 61 -0.18 -23.79 -19.03
N GLY A 62 0.69 -24.78 -19.36
CA GLY A 62 0.88 -25.16 -20.77
C GLY A 62 1.59 -24.07 -21.60
N ARG A 63 1.94 -22.94 -21.01
CA ARG A 63 2.74 -21.88 -21.60
C ARG A 63 4.18 -22.03 -21.17
N ARG A 64 5.05 -22.30 -22.12
CA ARG A 64 6.48 -22.24 -21.87
C ARG A 64 6.86 -20.79 -21.58
N LEU A 65 7.47 -20.50 -20.42
CA LEU A 65 8.43 -19.41 -20.33
C LEU A 65 9.54 -19.75 -21.33
N HIS A 66 9.33 -19.39 -22.60
CA HIS A 66 10.34 -19.57 -23.62
C HIS A 66 11.46 -18.58 -23.33
N PHE A 67 12.44 -18.96 -22.51
CA PHE A 67 13.70 -18.22 -22.43
C PHE A 67 14.27 -18.00 -23.85
N ALA A 68 14.06 -18.95 -24.77
CA ALA A 68 14.37 -18.79 -26.19
C ALA A 68 13.56 -17.70 -26.91
N GLY A 69 12.43 -17.27 -26.36
CA GLY A 69 11.58 -16.20 -26.93
C GLY A 69 11.85 -14.81 -26.38
N LEU A 70 12.77 -14.65 -25.41
CA LEU A 70 13.09 -13.37 -24.78
C LEU A 70 13.76 -12.35 -25.72
N HIS A 71 14.14 -12.75 -26.94
CA HIS A 71 14.59 -11.85 -28.00
C HIS A 71 13.43 -11.07 -28.66
N ARG A 72 12.18 -11.36 -28.29
CA ARG A 72 10.99 -10.67 -28.77
C ARG A 72 10.42 -9.76 -27.69
N TYR A 73 9.93 -8.60 -28.09
CA TYR A 73 9.17 -7.74 -27.20
C TYR A 73 7.89 -8.43 -26.72
N PRO A 74 7.42 -8.13 -25.51
CA PRO A 74 6.14 -8.63 -24.99
C PRO A 74 4.93 -8.00 -25.72
N ASP A 75 3.72 -8.51 -25.43
CA ASP A 75 2.49 -7.85 -25.89
C ASP A 75 2.40 -6.43 -25.31
N PRO A 76 2.34 -5.38 -26.15
CA PRO A 76 2.25 -4.00 -25.68
C PRO A 76 0.91 -3.67 -25.02
N HIS A 77 -0.13 -4.43 -25.28
CA HIS A 77 -1.50 -4.16 -24.83
C HIS A 77 -1.90 -4.95 -23.61
N GLN A 78 -1.27 -6.11 -23.36
CA GLN A 78 -1.54 -6.99 -22.22
C GLN A 78 -3.03 -7.33 -22.08
N HIS A 79 -3.71 -7.57 -23.21
CA HIS A 79 -5.18 -7.70 -23.27
C HIS A 79 -5.68 -8.85 -22.39
N GLU A 80 -5.05 -10.03 -22.46
CA GLU A 80 -5.45 -11.19 -21.64
C GLU A 80 -5.30 -10.91 -20.13
N LEU A 81 -4.16 -10.31 -19.72
CA LEU A 81 -3.94 -9.91 -18.34
C LEU A 81 -4.98 -8.90 -17.87
N LYS A 82 -5.29 -7.88 -18.69
CA LYS A 82 -6.30 -6.88 -18.38
C LYS A 82 -7.70 -7.50 -18.26
N GLN A 83 -8.03 -8.48 -19.12
CA GLN A 83 -9.29 -9.18 -19.03
C GLN A 83 -9.45 -9.93 -17.71
N LEU A 84 -8.42 -10.65 -17.25
CA LEU A 84 -8.45 -11.34 -15.96
C LEU A 84 -8.60 -10.37 -14.78
N LEU A 85 -7.98 -9.20 -14.84
CA LEU A 85 -8.15 -8.13 -13.85
C LEU A 85 -9.58 -7.58 -13.86
N CYS A 86 -10.19 -7.41 -15.04
CA CYS A 86 -11.59 -7.02 -15.16
C CYS A 86 -12.53 -8.08 -14.58
N ASP A 87 -12.29 -9.35 -14.90
CA ASP A 87 -13.11 -10.46 -14.40
C ASP A 87 -13.05 -10.57 -12.87
N LEU A 88 -11.88 -10.30 -12.28
CA LEU A 88 -11.72 -10.24 -10.81
C LEU A 88 -12.54 -9.11 -10.17
N ARG A 89 -12.74 -7.99 -10.86
CA ARG A 89 -13.34 -6.77 -10.29
C ARG A 89 -14.73 -6.43 -10.82
N ASN A 90 -15.25 -7.13 -11.82
CA ASN A 90 -16.66 -7.05 -12.22
C ASN A 90 -17.54 -7.86 -11.25
N THR A 91 -17.69 -7.35 -10.03
CA THR A 91 -18.40 -8.04 -8.94
C THR A 91 -19.87 -7.67 -8.83
N HIS A 92 -20.28 -6.59 -9.49
CA HIS A 92 -21.63 -6.02 -9.46
C HIS A 92 -22.11 -5.60 -8.04
N HIS A 93 -21.16 -5.24 -7.14
CA HIS A 93 -21.49 -4.67 -5.84
C HIS A 93 -21.76 -3.16 -5.91
N HIS A 94 -21.20 -2.47 -6.90
CA HIS A 94 -21.25 -1.03 -6.99
C HIS A 94 -21.97 -0.51 -8.24
N THR A 95 -22.08 -1.33 -9.28
CA THR A 95 -22.70 -0.95 -10.54
C THR A 95 -23.10 -2.18 -11.36
N ASP A 96 -24.14 -2.06 -12.18
CA ASP A 96 -24.52 -3.09 -13.17
C ASP A 96 -23.67 -3.00 -14.45
N LYS A 97 -22.89 -1.92 -14.62
CA LYS A 97 -21.98 -1.74 -15.76
C LYS A 97 -20.72 -2.58 -15.58
N LYS A 98 -20.15 -3.02 -16.70
CA LYS A 98 -18.90 -3.78 -16.71
C LYS A 98 -17.74 -2.88 -17.09
N ILE A 99 -16.63 -3.08 -16.41
CA ILE A 99 -15.33 -2.60 -16.85
C ILE A 99 -14.72 -3.60 -17.84
N THR A 100 -13.97 -3.09 -18.79
CA THR A 100 -13.32 -3.83 -19.86
C THR A 100 -11.82 -3.50 -19.92
N PRO A 101 -10.99 -4.23 -20.67
CA PRO A 101 -9.56 -3.92 -20.80
C PRO A 101 -9.24 -2.48 -21.19
N GLU A 102 -10.16 -1.77 -21.85
CA GLU A 102 -10.04 -0.37 -22.23
C GLU A 102 -10.07 0.58 -21.03
N ASN A 103 -10.64 0.11 -19.90
CA ASN A 103 -10.64 0.83 -18.63
C ASN A 103 -9.33 0.69 -17.86
N LEU A 104 -8.34 -0.06 -18.37
CA LEU A 104 -7.15 -0.41 -17.60
C LEU A 104 -5.86 0.15 -18.21
N PHE A 105 -5.02 0.61 -17.29
CA PHE A 105 -3.58 0.74 -17.48
C PHE A 105 -2.87 -0.29 -16.58
N VAL A 106 -1.83 -0.96 -17.09
CA VAL A 106 -0.94 -1.83 -16.32
C VAL A 106 0.48 -1.31 -16.38
N GLY A 107 1.13 -1.27 -15.22
CA GLY A 107 2.45 -0.64 -15.07
C GLY A 107 3.39 -1.41 -14.15
N VAL A 108 4.63 -0.93 -14.07
CA VAL A 108 5.71 -1.47 -13.23
C VAL A 108 5.43 -1.10 -11.76
N GLY A 109 4.57 -1.87 -11.11
CA GLY A 109 3.98 -1.56 -9.82
C GLY A 109 2.95 -0.43 -9.92
N SER A 110 2.22 -0.17 -8.83
CA SER A 110 1.32 0.97 -8.74
C SER A 110 2.06 2.33 -8.78
N ASP A 111 3.36 2.32 -8.51
CA ASP A 111 4.20 3.53 -8.57
C ASP A 111 4.26 4.14 -9.97
N GLU A 112 4.26 3.31 -11.04
CA GLU A 112 4.19 3.83 -12.43
C GLU A 112 2.84 4.53 -12.70
N ALA A 113 1.75 4.05 -12.11
CA ALA A 113 0.46 4.71 -12.22
C ALA A 113 0.43 6.04 -11.45
N ILE A 114 1.05 6.11 -10.26
CA ILE A 114 1.18 7.36 -9.49
C ILE A 114 1.92 8.42 -10.31
N ASP A 115 3.09 8.06 -10.84
CA ASP A 115 3.91 8.95 -11.67
C ASP A 115 3.20 9.32 -12.98
N GLY A 116 2.61 8.32 -13.65
CA GLY A 116 1.87 8.49 -14.89
C GLY A 116 0.70 9.47 -14.78
N LEU A 117 -0.10 9.36 -13.72
CA LEU A 117 -1.20 10.31 -13.46
C LEU A 117 -0.68 11.73 -13.27
N MET A 118 0.38 11.94 -12.48
CA MET A 118 0.97 13.27 -12.31
C MET A 118 1.47 13.84 -13.62
N ARG A 119 2.13 13.04 -14.45
CA ARG A 119 2.62 13.45 -15.78
C ARG A 119 1.49 13.75 -16.77
N CYS A 120 0.33 13.08 -16.65
CA CYS A 120 -0.85 13.34 -17.49
C CYS A 120 -1.58 14.62 -17.10
N PHE A 121 -1.73 14.91 -15.81
CA PHE A 121 -2.66 15.93 -15.33
C PHE A 121 -2.00 17.16 -14.72
N CYS A 122 -0.73 17.07 -14.29
CA CYS A 122 -0.08 18.15 -13.57
C CYS A 122 1.02 18.79 -14.42
N VAL A 123 0.91 20.08 -14.68
CA VAL A 123 1.98 20.87 -15.28
C VAL A 123 3.03 21.16 -14.21
N PRO A 124 4.31 20.75 -14.43
CA PRO A 124 5.39 20.99 -13.49
C PRO A 124 5.54 22.47 -13.10
N GLY A 125 5.86 22.73 -11.84
CA GLY A 125 6.03 24.10 -11.31
C GLY A 125 4.75 24.90 -11.12
N ARG A 126 3.59 24.39 -11.58
CA ARG A 126 2.30 25.10 -11.51
C ARG A 126 1.22 24.34 -10.76
N ASP A 127 0.99 23.09 -11.15
CA ASP A 127 -0.14 22.32 -10.65
C ASP A 127 0.23 21.57 -9.36
N ARG A 128 -0.79 21.09 -8.67
CA ARG A 128 -0.68 20.47 -7.35
C ARG A 128 -1.45 19.16 -7.28
N ILE A 129 -1.05 18.31 -6.34
CA ILE A 129 -1.86 17.20 -5.86
C ILE A 129 -2.29 17.45 -4.42
N LEU A 130 -3.45 16.86 -4.03
CA LEU A 130 -3.89 16.83 -2.64
C LEU A 130 -3.68 15.42 -2.09
N VAL A 131 -3.13 15.35 -0.87
CA VAL A 131 -2.95 14.10 -0.12
C VAL A 131 -3.46 14.25 1.30
N CYS A 132 -3.85 13.13 1.93
CA CYS A 132 -4.46 13.10 3.27
C CYS A 132 -3.54 12.34 4.26
N PRO A 133 -2.56 13.03 4.90
CA PRO A 133 -1.68 12.38 5.89
C PRO A 133 -2.42 11.94 7.16
N PRO A 134 -2.01 10.79 7.78
CA PRO A 134 -0.91 9.93 7.39
C PRO A 134 -1.28 9.07 6.18
N THR A 135 -0.38 8.99 5.19
CA THR A 135 -0.65 8.29 3.93
C THR A 135 0.65 7.72 3.32
N TYR A 136 0.53 7.09 2.15
CA TYR A 136 1.69 6.51 1.45
C TYR A 136 2.65 7.61 0.97
N GLY A 137 3.90 7.52 1.41
CA GLY A 137 4.91 8.57 1.18
C GLY A 137 5.28 8.79 -0.28
N MET A 138 5.10 7.78 -1.15
CA MET A 138 5.46 7.89 -2.57
C MET A 138 4.64 8.93 -3.34
N TYR A 139 3.46 9.29 -2.88
CA TYR A 139 2.74 10.41 -3.52
C TYR A 139 3.55 11.71 -3.43
N SER A 140 4.10 11.99 -2.25
CA SER A 140 4.94 13.18 -2.04
C SER A 140 6.27 13.09 -2.78
N VAL A 141 6.89 11.90 -2.81
CA VAL A 141 8.14 11.68 -3.55
C VAL A 141 7.92 11.86 -5.04
N SER A 142 6.89 11.24 -5.61
CA SER A 142 6.57 11.37 -7.04
C SER A 142 6.19 12.82 -7.40
N ALA A 143 5.47 13.54 -6.51
CA ALA A 143 5.18 14.95 -6.71
C ALA A 143 6.46 15.77 -6.77
N GLN A 144 7.41 15.54 -5.86
CA GLN A 144 8.71 16.22 -5.86
C GLN A 144 9.52 15.93 -7.14
N VAL A 145 9.56 14.65 -7.57
CA VAL A 145 10.25 14.25 -8.81
C VAL A 145 9.66 14.96 -10.03
N ASN A 146 8.34 15.13 -10.07
CA ASN A 146 7.64 15.77 -11.19
C ASN A 146 7.50 17.28 -11.06
N ASP A 147 8.10 17.90 -10.03
CA ASP A 147 7.97 19.33 -9.75
C ASP A 147 6.49 19.77 -9.61
N VAL A 148 5.71 18.93 -8.94
CA VAL A 148 4.28 19.14 -8.66
C VAL A 148 4.09 19.57 -7.22
N GLY A 149 3.33 20.64 -6.99
CA GLY A 149 3.05 21.14 -5.66
C GLY A 149 2.20 20.16 -4.83
N LEU A 150 2.32 20.25 -3.50
CA LEU A 150 1.63 19.38 -2.58
C LEU A 150 0.70 20.17 -1.64
N VAL A 151 -0.58 19.82 -1.63
CA VAL A 151 -1.57 20.28 -0.65
C VAL A 151 -1.86 19.15 0.32
N LYS A 152 -1.92 19.46 1.60
CA LYS A 152 -2.15 18.44 2.65
C LYS A 152 -3.41 18.80 3.44
N VAL A 153 -4.37 17.89 3.45
CA VAL A 153 -5.52 17.91 4.36
C VAL A 153 -5.43 16.64 5.20
N PRO A 154 -5.01 16.72 6.46
CA PRO A 154 -4.83 15.54 7.30
C PRO A 154 -6.12 14.75 7.48
N LEU A 155 -6.00 13.44 7.63
CA LEU A 155 -7.09 12.59 8.08
C LEU A 155 -7.55 13.01 9.49
N LEU A 156 -8.81 12.75 9.81
CA LEU A 156 -9.33 12.94 11.15
C LEU A 156 -8.55 12.07 12.15
N PRO A 157 -8.54 12.43 13.45
CA PRO A 157 -7.74 11.72 14.44
C PRO A 157 -8.07 10.23 14.54
N ALA A 158 -7.07 9.45 14.97
CA ALA A 158 -7.27 8.05 15.33
C ALA A 158 -8.39 7.87 16.39
N PRO A 159 -9.08 6.72 16.40
CA PRO A 159 -8.79 5.51 15.64
C PRO A 159 -9.39 5.51 14.23
N THR A 160 -10.29 6.42 13.91
CA THR A 160 -11.05 6.38 12.66
C THR A 160 -10.18 6.64 11.44
N PHE A 161 -9.27 7.61 11.53
CA PHE A 161 -8.52 8.12 10.37
C PHE A 161 -9.42 8.34 9.14
N ALA A 162 -10.66 8.82 9.39
CA ALA A 162 -11.62 9.16 8.35
C ALA A 162 -11.17 10.39 7.57
N LEU A 163 -11.77 10.63 6.41
CA LEU A 163 -11.53 11.84 5.63
C LEU A 163 -12.11 13.07 6.34
N ASP A 164 -11.37 14.16 6.34
CA ASP A 164 -11.90 15.49 6.57
C ASP A 164 -12.52 16.01 5.26
N VAL A 165 -13.73 15.57 4.97
CA VAL A 165 -14.42 15.87 3.70
C VAL A 165 -14.60 17.36 3.50
N ASP A 166 -14.99 18.08 4.56
CA ASP A 166 -15.20 19.53 4.49
C ASP A 166 -13.88 20.26 4.19
N GLY A 167 -12.81 19.89 4.88
CA GLY A 167 -11.47 20.44 4.64
C GLY A 167 -10.96 20.15 3.23
N ILE A 168 -11.20 18.95 2.70
CA ILE A 168 -10.84 18.59 1.32
C ILE A 168 -11.66 19.42 0.33
N GLN A 169 -12.98 19.49 0.48
CA GLN A 169 -13.84 20.28 -0.40
C GLN A 169 -13.47 21.76 -0.42
N GLN A 170 -13.13 22.31 0.76
CA GLN A 170 -12.65 23.69 0.86
C GLN A 170 -11.32 23.90 0.11
N ALA A 171 -10.38 22.97 0.26
CA ALA A 171 -9.10 23.02 -0.45
C ALA A 171 -9.30 22.94 -1.97
N LEU A 172 -10.13 22.00 -2.45
CA LEU A 172 -10.45 21.86 -3.88
C LEU A 172 -11.16 23.07 -4.47
N SER A 173 -12.00 23.75 -3.68
CA SER A 173 -12.70 24.99 -4.09
C SER A 173 -11.76 26.19 -4.19
N ASN A 174 -10.79 26.29 -3.27
CA ASN A 174 -9.93 27.47 -3.15
C ASN A 174 -8.64 27.36 -4.01
N GLU A 175 -8.22 26.16 -4.37
CA GLU A 175 -6.99 25.92 -5.13
C GLU A 175 -7.26 25.23 -6.48
N PRO A 176 -7.57 25.99 -7.54
CA PRO A 176 -7.95 25.44 -8.85
C PRO A 176 -6.81 24.64 -9.54
N ASN A 177 -5.59 24.81 -9.05
CA ASN A 177 -4.42 24.09 -9.56
C ASN A 177 -4.28 22.65 -8.99
N ILE A 178 -5.11 22.24 -8.06
CA ILE A 178 -5.16 20.84 -7.63
C ILE A 178 -5.79 20.03 -8.76
N LYS A 179 -5.04 19.07 -9.31
CA LYS A 179 -5.47 18.20 -10.42
C LYS A 179 -5.76 16.78 -9.99
N LEU A 180 -5.11 16.30 -8.94
CA LEU A 180 -5.27 14.94 -8.43
C LEU A 180 -5.48 14.98 -6.92
N LEU A 181 -6.42 14.15 -6.44
CA LEU A 181 -6.65 13.87 -5.03
C LEU A 181 -6.31 12.40 -4.76
N TYR A 182 -5.27 12.12 -3.99
CA TYR A 182 -4.85 10.76 -3.64
C TYR A 182 -5.44 10.33 -2.30
N LEU A 183 -6.21 9.25 -2.31
CA LEU A 183 -6.86 8.61 -1.18
C LEU A 183 -6.37 7.17 -1.05
N CYS A 184 -5.74 6.80 0.07
CA CYS A 184 -5.28 5.43 0.31
C CYS A 184 -6.34 4.66 1.10
N SER A 185 -6.91 3.59 0.53
CA SER A 185 -8.01 2.83 1.15
C SER A 185 -7.97 1.33 0.78
N PRO A 186 -7.64 0.45 1.72
CA PRO A 186 -7.21 0.69 3.10
C PRO A 186 -5.91 1.48 3.21
N GLY A 187 -5.84 2.37 4.20
CA GLY A 187 -4.75 3.34 4.33
C GLY A 187 -3.41 2.71 4.74
N ASN A 188 -2.31 3.31 4.31
CA ASN A 188 -0.96 3.03 4.80
C ASN A 188 -0.40 4.32 5.43
N PRO A 189 -0.16 4.38 6.77
CA PRO A 189 0.01 3.24 7.68
C PRO A 189 -1.22 2.85 8.50
N THR A 190 -2.40 3.40 8.25
CA THR A 190 -3.55 3.31 9.15
C THR A 190 -4.25 1.94 9.13
N GLY A 191 -4.21 1.20 8.01
CA GLY A 191 -4.99 -0.04 7.84
C GLY A 191 -6.52 0.18 7.82
N ALA A 192 -6.97 1.42 7.90
CA ALA A 192 -8.38 1.78 7.91
C ALA A 192 -8.92 1.99 6.49
N PRO A 193 -10.11 1.47 6.16
CA PRO A 193 -10.81 1.80 4.93
C PRO A 193 -11.41 3.21 5.02
N LEU A 194 -11.54 3.85 3.87
CA LEU A 194 -12.26 5.12 3.74
C LEU A 194 -13.72 4.86 3.36
N ALA A 195 -14.64 5.66 3.90
CA ALA A 195 -16.05 5.49 3.63
C ALA A 195 -16.37 5.80 2.16
N LYS A 196 -17.06 4.89 1.46
CA LYS A 196 -17.50 5.07 0.08
C LYS A 196 -18.36 6.34 -0.09
N ALA A 197 -19.18 6.68 0.92
CA ALA A 197 -20.02 7.87 0.90
C ALA A 197 -19.18 9.16 0.85
N ASP A 198 -18.06 9.19 1.58
CA ASP A 198 -17.16 10.34 1.59
C ASP A 198 -16.45 10.49 0.24
N ILE A 199 -15.97 9.37 -0.32
CA ILE A 199 -15.37 9.36 -1.66
C ILE A 199 -16.38 9.86 -2.70
N LYS A 200 -17.65 9.43 -2.60
CA LYS A 200 -18.71 9.88 -3.48
C LYS A 200 -18.89 11.40 -3.43
N GLN A 201 -18.94 11.98 -2.23
CA GLN A 201 -19.07 13.45 -2.09
C GLN A 201 -17.94 14.21 -2.77
N LEU A 202 -16.72 13.66 -2.75
CA LEU A 202 -15.57 14.26 -3.43
C LEU A 202 -15.63 14.11 -4.95
N LEU A 203 -16.15 12.99 -5.46
CA LEU A 203 -16.40 12.78 -6.89
C LEU A 203 -17.48 13.72 -7.44
N GLU A 204 -18.45 14.08 -6.61
CA GLU A 204 -19.57 14.99 -6.91
C GLU A 204 -19.22 16.48 -6.68
N HIS A 205 -17.94 16.82 -6.43
CA HIS A 205 -17.55 18.21 -6.17
C HIS A 205 -18.00 19.16 -7.29
N PRO A 206 -18.73 20.25 -6.99
CA PRO A 206 -19.50 20.99 -7.99
C PRO A 206 -18.64 21.82 -8.96
N THR A 207 -17.43 22.20 -8.57
CA THR A 207 -16.59 23.13 -9.36
C THR A 207 -15.18 22.63 -9.64
N TRP A 208 -14.72 21.58 -8.94
CA TRP A 208 -13.38 21.07 -9.13
C TRP A 208 -13.30 20.13 -10.36
N ASN A 209 -12.37 20.44 -11.26
CA ASN A 209 -12.08 19.64 -12.43
C ASN A 209 -10.74 18.90 -12.23
N GLY A 210 -10.81 17.74 -11.61
CA GLY A 210 -9.66 16.88 -11.32
C GLY A 210 -10.06 15.43 -11.15
N VAL A 211 -9.10 14.58 -10.83
CA VAL A 211 -9.27 13.12 -10.69
C VAL A 211 -9.10 12.70 -9.24
N VAL A 212 -10.07 11.95 -8.73
CA VAL A 212 -9.97 11.26 -7.44
C VAL A 212 -9.27 9.93 -7.68
N VAL A 213 -8.13 9.72 -7.03
CA VAL A 213 -7.31 8.52 -7.13
C VAL A 213 -7.44 7.74 -5.82
N VAL A 214 -8.05 6.56 -5.87
CA VAL A 214 -8.16 5.66 -4.73
C VAL A 214 -7.11 4.58 -4.85
N ASP A 215 -6.18 4.55 -3.90
CA ASP A 215 -5.13 3.53 -3.85
C ASP A 215 -5.58 2.34 -3.00
N GLU A 216 -5.94 1.28 -3.67
CA GLU A 216 -6.43 0.02 -3.11
C GLU A 216 -5.34 -1.05 -3.00
N ALA A 217 -4.10 -0.67 -2.72
CA ALA A 217 -3.00 -1.65 -2.62
C ALA A 217 -3.26 -2.78 -1.61
N TYR A 218 -4.14 -2.58 -0.64
CA TYR A 218 -4.46 -3.55 0.42
C TYR A 218 -5.89 -4.10 0.36
N VAL A 219 -6.68 -3.76 -0.65
CA VAL A 219 -8.12 -4.10 -0.74
C VAL A 219 -8.40 -5.62 -0.70
N ASP A 220 -7.45 -6.44 -1.13
CA ASP A 220 -7.60 -7.91 -1.08
C ASP A 220 -7.65 -8.48 0.35
N PHE A 221 -7.33 -7.67 1.38
CA PHE A 221 -7.48 -8.03 2.80
C PHE A 221 -8.78 -7.53 3.43
N SER A 222 -9.56 -6.76 2.70
CA SER A 222 -10.89 -6.28 3.08
C SER A 222 -11.98 -7.31 2.76
N PRO A 223 -13.20 -7.12 3.26
CA PRO A 223 -14.36 -7.92 2.85
C PRO A 223 -14.61 -7.88 1.33
N GLU A 224 -15.27 -8.91 0.81
CA GLU A 224 -15.69 -8.92 -0.58
C GLU A 224 -16.61 -7.72 -0.88
N GLY A 225 -16.49 -7.15 -2.09
CA GLY A 225 -17.26 -5.98 -2.49
C GLY A 225 -16.71 -4.63 -1.96
N THR A 226 -15.57 -4.61 -1.25
CA THR A 226 -14.96 -3.34 -0.81
C THR A 226 -14.32 -2.56 -1.97
N SER A 227 -13.76 -3.25 -2.97
CA SER A 227 -13.07 -2.60 -4.10
C SER A 227 -14.00 -1.70 -4.91
N LEU A 228 -13.56 -0.48 -5.17
CA LEU A 228 -14.26 0.49 -6.02
C LEU A 228 -13.84 0.40 -7.50
N ALA A 229 -13.06 -0.61 -7.91
CA ALA A 229 -12.53 -0.72 -9.25
C ALA A 229 -13.63 -0.71 -10.33
N GLU A 230 -14.74 -1.44 -10.14
CA GLU A 230 -15.86 -1.44 -11.09
C GLU A 230 -16.64 -0.11 -11.13
N TRP A 231 -16.52 0.69 -10.08
CA TRP A 231 -17.25 1.97 -9.96
C TRP A 231 -16.73 3.04 -10.92
N VAL A 232 -15.56 2.83 -11.52
CA VAL A 232 -15.01 3.71 -12.58
C VAL A 232 -15.89 3.73 -13.83
N ALA A 233 -16.78 2.74 -14.00
CA ALA A 233 -17.78 2.72 -15.07
C ALA A 233 -18.90 3.76 -14.85
N GLU A 234 -19.07 4.27 -13.63
CA GLU A 234 -20.03 5.33 -13.29
C GLU A 234 -19.38 6.71 -13.22
N TRP A 235 -18.12 6.77 -12.76
CA TRP A 235 -17.44 8.02 -12.43
C TRP A 235 -16.27 8.28 -13.39
N PRO A 236 -16.43 9.20 -14.36
CA PRO A 236 -15.37 9.48 -15.35
C PRO A 236 -14.10 10.07 -14.76
N ASN A 237 -14.17 10.63 -13.54
CA ASN A 237 -13.08 11.25 -12.78
C ASN A 237 -12.57 10.37 -11.63
N LEU A 238 -12.91 9.08 -11.62
CA LEU A 238 -12.37 8.10 -10.65
C LEU A 238 -11.23 7.29 -11.28
N ALA A 239 -10.16 7.12 -10.53
CA ALA A 239 -9.06 6.22 -10.84
C ALA A 239 -8.77 5.34 -9.61
N VAL A 240 -8.75 4.02 -9.77
CA VAL A 240 -8.53 3.05 -8.70
C VAL A 240 -7.26 2.27 -8.98
N MET A 241 -6.25 2.42 -8.12
CA MET A 241 -4.96 1.75 -8.25
C MET A 241 -4.92 0.47 -7.42
N GLN A 242 -4.35 -0.58 -7.97
CA GLN A 242 -4.13 -1.85 -7.29
C GLN A 242 -2.75 -2.41 -7.62
N THR A 243 -2.29 -3.38 -6.85
CA THR A 243 -0.99 -4.02 -7.04
C THR A 243 -1.03 -5.51 -6.72
N SER A 244 -0.29 -6.31 -7.48
CA SER A 244 -0.06 -7.72 -7.15
C SER A 244 0.93 -7.93 -5.99
N SER A 245 1.57 -6.86 -5.51
CA SER A 245 2.66 -6.94 -4.53
C SER A 245 2.22 -7.40 -3.15
N LYS A 246 0.96 -7.18 -2.75
CA LYS A 246 0.47 -7.39 -1.37
C LYS A 246 -0.40 -8.64 -1.26
N GLY A 247 -1.68 -8.58 -1.61
CA GLY A 247 -2.60 -9.72 -1.51
C GLY A 247 -2.13 -10.95 -2.27
N PHE A 248 -1.60 -10.76 -3.47
CA PHE A 248 -1.09 -11.84 -4.32
C PHE A 248 0.33 -12.32 -3.96
N GLY A 249 1.06 -11.64 -3.06
CA GLY A 249 2.41 -12.02 -2.69
C GLY A 249 3.44 -11.96 -3.81
N MET A 250 3.20 -11.14 -4.84
CA MET A 250 4.03 -11.08 -6.05
C MET A 250 4.77 -9.73 -6.19
N ALA A 251 5.32 -9.22 -5.11
CA ALA A 251 6.07 -7.96 -5.13
C ALA A 251 7.24 -7.98 -6.13
N GLY A 252 7.88 -9.12 -6.30
CA GLY A 252 9.06 -9.28 -7.17
C GLY A 252 8.78 -9.17 -8.67
N ILE A 253 7.53 -9.38 -9.14
CA ILE A 253 7.21 -9.23 -10.56
C ILE A 253 6.89 -7.79 -10.97
N ARG A 254 6.80 -6.86 -10.00
CA ARG A 254 6.59 -5.43 -10.25
C ARG A 254 5.38 -5.14 -11.14
N LEU A 255 4.19 -5.63 -10.77
CA LEU A 255 2.96 -5.38 -11.49
C LEU A 255 1.97 -4.57 -10.65
N GLY A 256 1.49 -3.46 -11.22
CA GLY A 256 0.36 -2.67 -10.74
C GLY A 256 -0.67 -2.48 -11.83
N SER A 257 -1.90 -2.21 -11.43
CA SER A 257 -3.01 -1.89 -12.34
C SER A 257 -3.70 -0.61 -11.89
N LEU A 258 -4.20 0.13 -12.86
CA LEU A 258 -5.06 1.28 -12.65
C LEU A 258 -6.34 1.06 -13.45
N PHE A 259 -7.47 1.05 -12.76
CA PHE A 259 -8.81 1.06 -13.32
C PHE A 259 -9.29 2.52 -13.38
N THR A 260 -9.85 2.94 -14.50
CA THR A 260 -10.35 4.31 -14.67
C THR A 260 -11.28 4.40 -15.88
N SER A 261 -11.81 5.57 -16.18
CA SER A 261 -12.55 5.78 -17.42
C SER A 261 -11.66 5.55 -18.65
N GLU A 262 -12.24 5.05 -19.73
CA GLU A 262 -11.51 4.76 -20.96
C GLU A 262 -10.66 5.97 -21.46
N PRO A 263 -11.16 7.23 -21.45
CA PRO A 263 -10.33 8.36 -21.88
C PRO A 263 -9.07 8.54 -21.05
N ILE A 264 -9.14 8.37 -19.72
CA ILE A 264 -7.96 8.48 -18.83
C ILE A 264 -7.02 7.29 -19.04
N ALA A 265 -7.55 6.07 -19.12
CA ALA A 265 -6.75 4.88 -19.39
C ALA A 265 -5.99 5.00 -20.72
N ARG A 266 -6.62 5.57 -21.75
CA ARG A 266 -6.00 5.82 -23.05
C ARG A 266 -4.83 6.80 -22.95
N LEU A 267 -4.95 7.90 -22.19
CA LEU A 267 -3.82 8.83 -21.97
C LEU A 267 -2.61 8.11 -21.39
N LEU A 268 -2.82 7.31 -20.34
CA LEU A 268 -1.74 6.55 -19.71
C LEU A 268 -1.13 5.50 -20.64
N ASN A 269 -1.98 4.77 -21.36
CA ASN A 269 -1.50 3.76 -22.31
C ASN A 269 -0.73 4.38 -23.50
N ASN A 270 -1.07 5.62 -23.90
CA ASN A 270 -0.32 6.35 -24.93
C ASN A 270 1.03 6.88 -24.43
N MET A 271 1.11 7.22 -23.13
CA MET A 271 2.29 7.85 -22.54
C MET A 271 3.31 6.82 -22.00
N LYS A 272 2.87 5.62 -21.64
CA LYS A 272 3.75 4.59 -21.07
C LYS A 272 4.90 4.24 -22.03
N ALA A 273 6.02 3.78 -21.47
CA ALA A 273 7.07 3.20 -22.29
C ALA A 273 6.51 2.02 -23.10
N PRO A 274 6.86 1.90 -24.39
CA PRO A 274 6.45 0.74 -25.18
C PRO A 274 6.89 -0.56 -24.49
N TYR A 275 6.00 -1.56 -24.47
CA TYR A 275 6.34 -2.89 -23.93
C TYR A 275 6.74 -2.86 -22.43
N ASN A 276 6.15 -1.98 -21.63
CA ASN A 276 6.52 -1.73 -20.24
C ASN A 276 6.39 -2.95 -19.32
N ILE A 277 5.57 -3.95 -19.65
CA ILE A 277 5.40 -5.18 -18.87
C ILE A 277 6.20 -6.32 -19.52
N PRO A 278 7.27 -6.83 -18.87
CA PRO A 278 8.08 -7.93 -19.41
C PRO A 278 7.28 -9.24 -19.56
N SER A 279 7.65 -10.05 -20.57
CA SER A 279 7.01 -11.36 -20.78
C SER A 279 6.99 -12.26 -19.55
N PRO A 280 8.06 -12.38 -18.74
CA PRO A 280 8.02 -13.17 -17.50
C PRO A 280 6.98 -12.64 -16.50
N THR A 281 6.90 -11.33 -16.31
CA THR A 281 5.89 -10.69 -15.47
C THR A 281 4.48 -11.01 -15.97
N SER A 282 4.23 -10.85 -17.26
CA SER A 282 2.93 -11.12 -17.88
C SER A 282 2.48 -12.57 -17.67
N VAL A 283 3.35 -13.54 -17.96
CA VAL A 283 3.03 -14.98 -17.80
C VAL A 283 2.73 -15.32 -16.33
N LEU A 284 3.55 -14.85 -15.40
CA LEU A 284 3.34 -15.08 -13.97
C LEU A 284 2.06 -14.41 -13.46
N ALA A 285 1.77 -13.21 -13.94
CA ALA A 285 0.56 -12.48 -13.58
C ALA A 285 -0.71 -13.17 -14.12
N ILE A 286 -0.73 -13.59 -15.40
CA ILE A 286 -1.85 -14.35 -15.97
C ILE A 286 -2.13 -15.61 -15.15
N TYR A 287 -1.08 -16.31 -14.69
CA TYR A 287 -1.26 -17.44 -13.79
C TYR A 287 -1.86 -17.01 -12.44
N ALA A 288 -1.30 -15.97 -11.81
CA ALA A 288 -1.75 -15.52 -10.51
C ALA A 288 -3.22 -15.05 -10.49
N PHE A 289 -3.70 -14.48 -11.59
CA PHE A 289 -5.10 -14.06 -11.75
C PHE A 289 -6.01 -15.13 -12.34
N SER A 290 -5.51 -16.33 -12.65
CA SER A 290 -6.34 -17.49 -13.00
C SER A 290 -7.11 -18.04 -11.79
N SER A 291 -8.07 -18.92 -12.02
CA SER A 291 -8.82 -19.60 -10.95
C SER A 291 -7.93 -20.27 -9.91
N ASP A 292 -6.86 -20.94 -10.36
CA ASP A 292 -5.91 -21.65 -9.49
C ASP A 292 -5.09 -20.68 -8.64
N GLY A 293 -4.56 -19.60 -9.26
CA GLY A 293 -3.84 -18.57 -8.56
C GLY A 293 -4.71 -17.83 -7.55
N LEU A 294 -5.95 -17.51 -7.90
CA LEU A 294 -6.92 -16.90 -6.98
C LEU A 294 -7.24 -17.80 -5.79
N ALA A 295 -7.33 -19.11 -5.99
CA ALA A 295 -7.53 -20.07 -4.90
C ALA A 295 -6.34 -20.05 -3.91
N VAL A 296 -5.10 -20.02 -4.41
CA VAL A 296 -3.89 -19.91 -3.57
C VAL A 296 -3.87 -18.56 -2.84
N MET A 297 -4.18 -17.46 -3.52
CA MET A 297 -4.23 -16.12 -2.91
C MET A 297 -5.22 -16.09 -1.74
N ARG A 298 -6.45 -16.60 -1.94
CA ARG A 298 -7.47 -16.65 -0.90
C ARG A 298 -7.03 -17.49 0.31
N ALA A 299 -6.47 -18.67 0.08
CA ALA A 299 -5.95 -19.51 1.17
C ALA A 299 -4.81 -18.84 1.95
N ASN A 300 -3.91 -18.14 1.28
CA ASN A 300 -2.85 -17.39 1.96
C ASN A 300 -3.40 -16.17 2.72
N ARG A 301 -4.37 -15.46 2.15
CA ARG A 301 -5.09 -14.36 2.84
C ARG A 301 -5.71 -14.85 4.15
N GLU A 302 -6.41 -15.99 4.15
CA GLU A 302 -7.02 -16.55 5.37
C GLU A 302 -5.99 -16.83 6.47
N LYS A 303 -4.82 -17.38 6.11
CA LYS A 303 -3.72 -17.58 7.06
C LYS A 303 -3.21 -16.26 7.64
N LEU A 304 -3.04 -15.23 6.80
CA LEU A 304 -2.64 -13.89 7.26
C LEU A 304 -3.70 -13.27 8.17
N VAL A 305 -4.97 -13.36 7.82
CA VAL A 305 -6.07 -12.86 8.65
C VAL A 305 -6.06 -13.55 10.02
N ALA A 306 -5.89 -14.86 10.08
CA ALA A 306 -5.80 -15.59 11.35
C ALA A 306 -4.62 -15.11 12.23
N GLN A 307 -3.46 -14.84 11.65
CA GLN A 307 -2.31 -14.29 12.39
C GLN A 307 -2.51 -12.81 12.77
N ARG A 308 -3.19 -12.02 11.95
CA ARG A 308 -3.60 -10.65 12.29
C ARG A 308 -4.50 -10.62 13.52
N GLU A 309 -5.52 -11.46 13.54
CA GLU A 309 -6.41 -11.62 14.70
C GLU A 309 -5.67 -12.09 15.95
N ARG A 310 -4.68 -12.98 15.78
CA ARG A 310 -3.79 -13.39 16.88
C ARG A 310 -3.02 -12.18 17.43
N LEU A 311 -2.40 -11.37 16.59
CA LEU A 311 -1.69 -10.15 17.01
C LEU A 311 -2.63 -9.17 17.73
N ILE A 312 -3.87 -9.00 17.26
CA ILE A 312 -4.86 -8.13 17.91
C ILE A 312 -5.20 -8.62 19.32
N ARG A 313 -5.25 -9.94 19.54
CA ARG A 313 -5.51 -10.51 20.88
C ARG A 313 -4.29 -10.49 21.81
N GLU A 314 -3.09 -10.69 21.26
CA GLU A 314 -1.88 -10.89 22.08
C GLU A 314 -1.10 -9.60 22.33
N LEU A 315 -1.04 -8.65 21.37
CA LEU A 315 -0.30 -7.40 21.55
C LEU A 315 -0.77 -6.56 22.75
N PRO A 316 -2.07 -6.40 23.05
CA PRO A 316 -2.52 -5.66 24.22
C PRO A 316 -2.06 -6.25 25.55
N ARG A 317 -1.66 -7.53 25.58
CA ARG A 317 -1.16 -8.23 26.78
C ARG A 317 0.33 -7.98 27.01
N VAL A 318 1.06 -7.50 26.01
CA VAL A 318 2.47 -7.17 26.12
C VAL A 318 2.62 -5.83 26.83
N LYS A 319 3.31 -5.84 27.97
CA LYS A 319 3.56 -4.65 28.78
C LYS A 319 4.31 -3.58 27.97
N GLY A 320 3.77 -2.36 27.91
CA GLY A 320 4.33 -1.26 27.12
C GLY A 320 3.78 -1.17 25.68
N VAL A 321 2.91 -2.07 25.26
CA VAL A 321 2.10 -1.90 24.06
C VAL A 321 0.84 -1.10 24.40
N GLY A 322 0.55 -0.07 23.62
CA GLY A 322 -0.62 0.77 23.74
C GLY A 322 -1.78 0.32 22.87
N ARG A 323 -2.52 1.28 22.33
CA ARG A 323 -3.73 1.03 21.55
C ARG A 323 -3.41 0.68 20.10
N LEU A 324 -4.28 -0.11 19.48
CA LEU A 324 -4.39 -0.18 18.02
C LEU A 324 -4.89 1.18 17.51
N ARG A 325 -4.17 1.78 16.55
CA ARG A 325 -4.42 3.17 16.13
C ARG A 325 -5.18 3.31 14.84
N GLY A 326 -5.47 2.24 14.16
CA GLY A 326 -6.17 2.28 12.86
C GLY A 326 -7.08 1.09 12.68
N GLY A 327 -7.38 0.77 11.42
CA GLY A 327 -8.19 -0.37 11.02
C GLY A 327 -7.41 -1.67 10.91
N VAL A 328 -8.13 -2.70 10.48
CA VAL A 328 -7.60 -4.07 10.35
C VAL A 328 -7.70 -4.61 8.92
N GLU A 329 -8.02 -3.77 7.95
CA GLU A 329 -8.26 -4.17 6.56
C GLU A 329 -6.97 -4.17 5.71
N SER A 330 -5.86 -4.61 6.31
CA SER A 330 -4.57 -4.73 5.63
C SER A 330 -3.79 -5.94 6.16
N ASN A 331 -2.60 -6.19 5.60
CA ASN A 331 -1.67 -7.19 6.11
C ASN A 331 -0.68 -6.61 7.13
N PHE A 332 -1.06 -5.55 7.82
CA PHE A 332 -0.28 -4.94 8.90
C PHE A 332 -1.20 -4.32 9.94
N LEU A 333 -0.65 -3.99 11.10
CA LEU A 333 -1.31 -3.29 12.19
C LEU A 333 -0.48 -2.08 12.61
N LEU A 334 -1.12 -1.02 13.08
CA LEU A 334 -0.50 0.18 13.60
C LEU A 334 -0.73 0.27 15.12
N TYR A 335 0.31 -0.04 15.91
CA TYR A 335 0.23 -0.01 17.36
C TYR A 335 1.11 1.09 17.96
N GLU A 336 0.60 1.78 18.99
CA GLU A 336 1.40 2.68 19.80
C GLU A 336 2.20 1.92 20.85
N LEU A 337 3.41 2.41 21.15
CA LEU A 337 4.23 1.95 22.26
C LEU A 337 4.28 3.02 23.33
N LEU A 338 4.30 2.56 24.58
CA LEU A 338 4.20 3.39 25.76
C LEU A 338 5.57 3.46 26.47
N ASN A 339 5.87 4.64 26.99
CA ASN A 339 7.00 4.83 27.89
C ASN A 339 6.70 4.28 29.32
N ARG A 340 7.62 4.51 30.27
CA ARG A 340 7.47 4.08 31.66
C ARG A 340 6.25 4.67 32.37
N ASP A 341 5.80 5.85 31.93
CA ASP A 341 4.63 6.55 32.47
C ASP A 341 3.31 6.09 31.84
N GLY A 342 3.34 5.08 30.97
CA GLY A 342 2.16 4.58 30.27
C GLY A 342 1.63 5.51 29.18
N LYS A 343 2.47 6.40 28.63
CA LYS A 343 2.10 7.35 27.57
C LYS A 343 2.76 6.97 26.24
N PRO A 344 2.06 7.15 25.10
CA PRO A 344 2.67 6.97 23.78
C PRO A 344 3.89 7.88 23.63
N ASP A 345 5.01 7.30 23.15
CA ASP A 345 6.27 8.03 23.08
C ASP A 345 7.15 7.60 21.90
N ASN A 346 7.61 8.60 21.14
CA ASN A 346 8.47 8.38 19.98
C ASN A 346 9.87 7.89 20.34
N THR A 347 10.41 8.31 21.48
CA THR A 347 11.74 7.88 21.94
C THR A 347 11.74 6.40 22.25
N THR A 348 10.72 5.95 22.99
CA THR A 348 10.50 4.52 23.28
C THR A 348 10.26 3.72 21.99
N ALA A 349 9.37 4.18 21.11
CA ALA A 349 9.06 3.46 19.88
C ALA A 349 10.26 3.35 18.93
N LEU A 350 11.07 4.41 18.82
CA LEU A 350 12.29 4.40 18.00
C LEU A 350 13.34 3.45 18.60
N ALA A 351 13.57 3.51 19.90
CA ALA A 351 14.51 2.63 20.58
C ALA A 351 14.11 1.15 20.48
N VAL A 352 12.80 0.85 20.56
CA VAL A 352 12.28 -0.51 20.35
C VAL A 352 12.47 -0.95 18.90
N TYR A 353 12.16 -0.09 17.93
CA TYR A 353 12.38 -0.36 16.51
C TYR A 353 13.84 -0.72 16.20
N GLU A 354 14.78 0.11 16.66
CA GLU A 354 16.22 -0.09 16.45
C GLU A 354 16.70 -1.38 17.12
N LYS A 355 16.38 -1.60 18.40
CA LYS A 355 16.80 -2.82 19.12
C LYS A 355 16.18 -4.10 18.57
N LEU A 356 14.94 -4.07 18.09
CA LEU A 356 14.33 -5.22 17.41
C LEU A 356 15.12 -5.59 16.16
N ALA A 357 15.47 -4.59 15.33
CA ALA A 357 16.22 -4.81 14.11
C ALA A 357 17.66 -5.26 14.38
N GLU A 358 18.39 -4.55 15.23
CA GLU A 358 19.83 -4.76 15.46
C GLU A 358 20.12 -6.00 16.31
N ASN A 359 19.31 -6.25 17.35
CA ASN A 359 19.65 -7.25 18.37
C ASN A 359 18.77 -8.50 18.33
N LYS A 360 17.59 -8.44 17.70
CA LYS A 360 16.65 -9.58 17.67
C LYS A 360 16.40 -10.09 16.25
N GLY A 361 16.91 -9.41 15.23
CA GLY A 361 16.67 -9.75 13.83
C GLY A 361 15.18 -9.68 13.44
N VAL A 362 14.45 -8.72 14.00
CA VAL A 362 13.03 -8.47 13.71
C VAL A 362 12.85 -7.04 13.22
N VAL A 363 12.50 -6.87 11.96
CA VAL A 363 12.40 -5.55 11.32
C VAL A 363 10.94 -5.17 11.15
N VAL A 364 10.48 -4.17 11.87
CA VAL A 364 9.18 -3.52 11.75
C VAL A 364 9.33 -2.12 11.12
N ARG A 365 8.35 -1.24 11.23
CA ARG A 365 8.50 0.13 10.71
C ARG A 365 8.06 1.18 11.71
N PHE A 366 8.97 2.07 12.10
CA PHE A 366 8.66 3.24 12.93
C PHE A 366 7.84 4.25 12.12
N ARG A 367 6.73 4.74 12.71
CA ARG A 367 5.79 5.68 12.10
C ARG A 367 5.51 6.92 12.95
N GLY A 368 6.19 7.05 14.09
CA GLY A 368 5.95 8.10 15.06
C GLY A 368 6.12 9.55 14.57
N LYS A 369 6.74 9.75 13.41
CA LYS A 369 6.88 11.08 12.78
C LYS A 369 5.67 11.50 11.94
N GLU A 370 4.76 10.57 11.65
CA GLU A 370 3.59 10.84 10.82
C GLU A 370 2.44 11.43 11.65
N HIS A 371 1.55 12.16 10.97
CA HIS A 371 0.40 12.81 11.63
C HIS A 371 -0.46 11.78 12.36
N GLY A 372 -0.76 12.03 13.63
CA GLY A 372 -1.60 11.17 14.46
C GLY A 372 -0.98 9.82 14.89
N CYS A 373 0.32 9.56 14.57
CA CYS A 373 1.00 8.30 14.82
C CYS A 373 2.05 8.35 15.95
N LEU A 374 1.87 9.22 16.95
CA LEU A 374 2.79 9.35 18.07
C LEU A 374 3.05 7.97 18.72
N GLY A 375 4.33 7.60 18.85
CA GLY A 375 4.74 6.33 19.45
C GLY A 375 4.45 5.09 18.61
N CYS A 376 4.05 5.21 17.33
CA CYS A 376 3.55 4.09 16.56
C CYS A 376 4.64 3.29 15.83
N LEU A 377 4.45 1.97 15.85
CA LEU A 377 5.07 1.03 14.94
C LEU A 377 4.01 0.45 14.00
N ARG A 378 4.32 0.35 12.72
CA ARG A 378 3.58 -0.47 11.76
C ARG A 378 4.23 -1.85 11.71
N ILE A 379 3.42 -2.88 12.00
CA ILE A 379 3.83 -4.27 12.14
C ILE A 379 3.18 -5.06 11.03
N THR A 380 3.96 -5.56 10.07
CA THR A 380 3.45 -6.46 9.03
C THR A 380 3.11 -7.82 9.65
N VAL A 381 2.01 -8.41 9.22
CA VAL A 381 1.58 -9.73 9.67
C VAL A 381 2.41 -10.81 8.97
N GLY A 382 3.14 -11.59 9.76
CA GLY A 382 3.95 -12.71 9.28
C GLY A 382 3.25 -14.06 9.37
N THR A 383 4.02 -15.11 9.17
CA THR A 383 3.63 -16.50 9.45
C THR A 383 3.47 -16.73 10.96
N GLU A 384 2.88 -17.85 11.35
CA GLU A 384 2.72 -18.21 12.78
C GLU A 384 4.05 -18.19 13.56
N THR A 385 5.10 -18.74 12.96
CA THR A 385 6.45 -18.75 13.57
C THR A 385 7.03 -17.34 13.69
N GLU A 386 6.87 -16.50 12.67
CA GLU A 386 7.36 -15.12 12.67
C GLU A 386 6.59 -14.27 13.68
N VAL A 387 5.28 -14.43 13.78
CA VAL A 387 4.43 -13.73 14.77
C VAL A 387 4.83 -14.14 16.19
N THR A 388 5.07 -15.42 16.44
CA THR A 388 5.53 -15.92 17.75
C THR A 388 6.87 -15.29 18.13
N ARG A 389 7.85 -15.35 17.24
CA ARG A 389 9.18 -14.75 17.46
C ARG A 389 9.11 -13.24 17.65
N PHE A 390 8.25 -12.55 16.88
CA PHE A 390 8.04 -11.12 17.02
C PHE A 390 7.50 -10.77 18.41
N LEU A 391 6.45 -11.44 18.90
CA LEU A 391 5.83 -11.18 20.20
C LEU A 391 6.84 -11.38 21.35
N GLU A 392 7.57 -12.49 21.34
CA GLU A 392 8.62 -12.76 22.34
C GLU A 392 9.75 -11.70 22.32
N SER A 393 10.15 -11.29 21.11
CA SER A 393 11.20 -10.29 20.92
C SER A 393 10.74 -8.90 21.36
N LEU A 394 9.49 -8.55 21.05
CA LEU A 394 8.89 -7.28 21.44
C LEU A 394 8.79 -7.15 22.97
N GLU A 395 8.29 -8.18 23.65
CA GLU A 395 8.17 -8.21 25.12
C GLU A 395 9.52 -7.99 25.80
N LYS A 396 10.54 -8.75 25.39
CA LYS A 396 11.92 -8.62 25.91
C LYS A 396 12.49 -7.23 25.63
N THR A 397 12.29 -6.71 24.42
CA THR A 397 12.83 -5.40 24.03
C THR A 397 12.17 -4.25 24.78
N LEU A 398 10.84 -4.31 24.99
CA LEU A 398 10.11 -3.32 25.79
C LEU A 398 10.56 -3.35 27.25
N ALA A 399 10.79 -4.52 27.83
CA ALA A 399 11.35 -4.65 29.20
C ALA A 399 12.77 -4.06 29.28
N GLU A 400 13.62 -4.26 28.28
CA GLU A 400 14.96 -3.66 28.20
C GLU A 400 14.94 -2.13 28.08
N VAL A 401 14.00 -1.58 27.25
CA VAL A 401 13.91 -0.12 27.01
C VAL A 401 13.27 0.61 28.18
N ASN A 402 12.19 0.07 28.73
CA ASN A 402 11.43 0.71 29.79
C ASN A 402 11.92 0.32 31.22
N GLY A 403 12.79 -0.71 31.38
CA GLY A 403 13.09 -1.35 32.64
C GLY A 403 11.98 -2.30 33.08
N HIS A 404 12.21 -3.08 34.13
CA HIS A 404 11.25 -4.09 34.60
C HIS A 404 9.98 -3.50 35.24
N ASP A 405 9.99 -2.20 35.59
CA ASP A 405 8.87 -1.50 36.24
C ASP A 405 8.09 -0.63 35.26
N ILE A 406 7.30 -1.25 34.39
CA ILE A 406 6.32 -0.52 33.57
C ILE A 406 5.00 -0.43 34.36
N ALA A 407 4.45 0.77 34.55
CA ALA A 407 3.13 0.94 35.10
C ALA A 407 2.08 0.20 34.26
N VAL A 408 1.23 -0.60 34.90
CA VAL A 408 0.10 -1.25 34.22
C VAL A 408 -0.85 -0.15 33.78
N PRO A 409 -1.27 -0.07 32.51
CA PRO A 409 -2.27 0.92 32.09
C PRO A 409 -3.58 0.70 32.82
N VAL A 410 -4.21 1.79 33.25
CA VAL A 410 -5.41 1.80 34.14
C VAL A 410 -6.69 1.23 33.49
N ASP A 411 -6.68 0.77 32.21
CA ASP A 411 -7.88 0.37 31.48
C ASP A 411 -7.70 -0.93 30.66
N GLU A 412 -7.41 -2.06 31.30
CA GLU A 412 -7.38 -3.37 30.61
C GLU A 412 -8.74 -3.77 30.01
N GLU A 413 -9.85 -3.52 30.73
CA GLU A 413 -11.20 -3.84 30.25
C GLU A 413 -11.63 -3.03 29.01
N LYS A 414 -11.22 -1.77 28.90
CA LYS A 414 -11.49 -0.94 27.71
C LYS A 414 -10.66 -1.38 26.51
N ARG A 415 -9.45 -1.84 26.71
CA ARG A 415 -8.55 -2.32 25.64
C ARG A 415 -9.06 -3.62 25.01
N GLU A 416 -9.52 -4.56 25.83
CA GLU A 416 -10.13 -5.79 25.34
C GLU A 416 -11.47 -5.52 24.64
N ALA A 417 -12.26 -4.55 25.12
CA ALA A 417 -13.50 -4.14 24.49
C ALA A 417 -13.27 -3.44 23.14
N GLU A 418 -12.26 -2.57 23.05
CA GLU A 418 -11.88 -1.90 21.78
C GLU A 418 -11.31 -2.90 20.76
N ALA A 419 -10.48 -3.87 21.20
CA ALA A 419 -9.96 -4.92 20.33
C ALA A 419 -11.08 -5.83 19.80
N ASN A 420 -12.07 -6.16 20.63
CA ASN A 420 -13.21 -6.98 20.23
C ASN A 420 -14.22 -6.21 19.34
N ALA A 421 -14.36 -4.90 19.52
CA ALA A 421 -15.23 -4.06 18.69
C ALA A 421 -14.68 -3.82 17.27
N VAL A 422 -13.36 -3.99 17.08
CA VAL A 422 -12.70 -3.86 15.76
C VAL A 422 -12.83 -5.15 14.93
N ILE A 423 -13.14 -6.29 15.57
CA ILE A 423 -13.30 -7.61 14.93
C ILE A 423 -14.79 -7.89 14.57
N SER A 424 -15.74 -7.22 15.22
CA SER A 424 -17.17 -7.33 14.93
C SER A 424 -17.61 -6.33 13.85
#